data_d4433f1e239dcbb8cb3dca3fbc890804
#
_entry.id   d4433f1e239dcbb8cb3dca3fbc890804
#
_cell.length_a   1.000
_cell.length_b   1.000
_cell.length_c   1.000
_cell.angle_alpha   90.00
_cell.angle_beta   90.00
_cell.angle_gamma   90.00
#
_symmetry.space_group_name_H-M   'P 1'
#
loop_
_entity.id
_entity.type
_entity.pdbx_description
1 polymer ?
#
loop_
_entity_poly.entity_id
_entity_poly.type
_entity_poly.pdbx_seq_one_letter_code
_entity_poly.pdbx_strand_id
1 'polypeptide(L)'
;MNSYLSKLHPYPFERLAHLKSGITPPAHLSHISLSIGEPKHPAPEFVKQALINNIQSIDQYPTTRGTSELRETISGWLEDRFNLEPGSINYEHQVLPVCGTREAIFAFTQATISNEDSDTQPLVVAPNPFYQIYEGAALLAGAQPHYLDCDPSQGFIPDLSAVPEEIWQRCQLLQLCSPGNPTGAVMSLEQMQYAIELADRYDFVVASDECYSEVYLNESTPPPGLLQACQQLGRHDYARCVVFHSLSKRSNLPGLRSGFVAGDQSLIEHFFSYRTYHGCSMSIPVQKASIAAWKDENHTIENRALYRHKFGAVTEILGTCMDFPEPHASFYLWPKTSIDDVDFAQQL
;
A
#
# COMPACT_ATOMS: atom_id res chain seq x y z
N MET A 1 10.88 28.43 3.86
CA MET A 1 10.64 27.05 3.37
C MET A 1 10.50 26.13 4.57
N ASN A 2 9.77 25.03 4.42
CA ASN A 2 9.66 24.00 5.47
C ASN A 2 11.06 23.43 5.76
N SER A 3 11.53 23.57 7.01
CA SER A 3 12.85 23.09 7.43
C SER A 3 12.99 21.55 7.37
N TYR A 4 11.88 20.84 7.42
CA TYR A 4 11.90 19.39 7.32
C TYR A 4 12.28 18.85 5.93
N LEU A 5 12.20 19.68 4.87
CA LEU A 5 12.64 19.26 3.53
C LEU A 5 14.12 18.84 3.49
N SER A 6 14.96 19.44 4.34
CA SER A 6 16.38 19.08 4.45
C SER A 6 16.63 17.72 5.11
N LYS A 7 15.62 17.13 5.75
CA LYS A 7 15.70 15.80 6.37
C LYS A 7 15.37 14.67 5.39
N LEU A 8 14.79 14.99 4.21
CA LEU A 8 14.47 13.98 3.21
C LEU A 8 15.74 13.36 2.61
N HIS A 9 15.74 12.05 2.50
CA HIS A 9 16.78 11.34 1.79
C HIS A 9 16.61 11.49 0.27
N PRO A 10 17.70 11.41 -0.53
CA PRO A 10 17.60 11.38 -1.98
C PRO A 10 16.66 10.25 -2.43
N TYR A 11 15.86 10.55 -3.45
CA TYR A 11 14.88 9.59 -3.94
C TYR A 11 15.57 8.30 -4.42
N PRO A 12 15.10 7.09 -4.02
CA PRO A 12 15.83 5.83 -4.26
C PRO A 12 16.18 5.59 -5.72
N PHE A 13 15.31 5.99 -6.66
CA PHE A 13 15.58 5.81 -8.09
C PHE A 13 16.64 6.79 -8.63
N GLU A 14 16.79 7.97 -8.03
CA GLU A 14 17.90 8.88 -8.35
C GLU A 14 19.23 8.33 -7.85
N ARG A 15 19.22 7.75 -6.64
CA ARG A 15 20.40 7.04 -6.10
C ARG A 15 20.79 5.87 -7.00
N LEU A 16 19.82 5.05 -7.43
CA LEU A 16 20.06 3.94 -8.35
C LEU A 16 20.56 4.42 -9.71
N ALA A 17 20.00 5.50 -10.25
CA ALA A 17 20.48 6.09 -11.51
C ALA A 17 21.93 6.58 -11.39
N HIS A 18 22.27 7.21 -10.25
CA HIS A 18 23.65 7.64 -9.97
C HIS A 18 24.61 6.45 -9.83
N LEU A 19 24.17 5.39 -9.11
CA LEU A 19 24.95 4.15 -8.95
C LEU A 19 25.31 3.51 -10.30
N LYS A 20 24.40 3.54 -11.26
CA LYS A 20 24.59 2.98 -12.61
C LYS A 20 25.28 3.96 -13.58
N SER A 21 25.50 5.21 -13.17
CA SER A 21 26.14 6.20 -14.04
C SER A 21 27.59 5.80 -14.32
N GLY A 22 27.96 5.79 -15.59
CA GLY A 22 29.30 5.37 -16.03
C GLY A 22 29.46 3.87 -16.29
N ILE A 23 28.45 3.03 -16.01
CA ILE A 23 28.45 1.62 -16.38
C ILE A 23 27.94 1.48 -17.82
N THR A 24 28.73 0.79 -18.65
CA THR A 24 28.34 0.48 -20.03
C THR A 24 27.98 -1.00 -20.12
N PRO A 25 26.69 -1.34 -20.31
CA PRO A 25 26.28 -2.73 -20.41
C PRO A 25 26.82 -3.38 -21.69
N PRO A 26 26.99 -4.72 -21.72
CA PRO A 26 27.42 -5.45 -22.91
C PRO A 26 26.46 -5.21 -24.09
N ALA A 27 26.98 -4.80 -25.25
CA ALA A 27 26.16 -4.43 -26.43
C ALA A 27 25.30 -5.60 -26.98
N HIS A 28 25.63 -6.83 -26.66
CA HIS A 28 24.89 -8.02 -27.12
C HIS A 28 23.73 -8.43 -26.18
N LEU A 29 23.57 -7.78 -25.03
CA LEU A 29 22.49 -8.03 -24.09
C LEU A 29 21.42 -6.93 -24.19
N SER A 30 20.16 -7.33 -24.21
CA SER A 30 19.06 -6.39 -24.12
C SER A 30 18.83 -5.98 -22.67
N HIS A 31 18.61 -4.68 -22.43
CA HIS A 31 18.33 -4.18 -21.10
C HIS A 31 16.98 -4.72 -20.59
N ILE A 32 16.99 -5.33 -19.39
CA ILE A 32 15.79 -5.77 -18.66
C ILE A 32 15.69 -4.92 -17.39
N SER A 33 14.68 -4.04 -17.32
CA SER A 33 14.49 -3.18 -16.16
C SER A 33 13.81 -3.95 -15.03
N LEU A 34 14.56 -4.15 -13.93
CA LEU A 34 14.07 -4.79 -12.68
C LEU A 34 13.95 -3.80 -11.51
N SER A 35 14.22 -2.50 -11.75
CA SER A 35 14.35 -1.50 -10.70
C SER A 35 13.03 -0.93 -10.18
N ILE A 36 11.93 -1.05 -10.93
CA ILE A 36 10.64 -0.44 -10.59
C ILE A 36 9.56 -1.51 -10.51
N GLY A 37 8.91 -1.62 -9.35
CA GLY A 37 7.74 -2.46 -9.13
C GLY A 37 6.50 -1.91 -9.83
N GLU A 38 6.44 -2.06 -11.14
CA GLU A 38 5.34 -1.58 -11.99
C GLU A 38 4.69 -2.74 -12.75
N PRO A 39 3.34 -2.84 -12.73
CA PRO A 39 2.64 -3.82 -13.56
C PRO A 39 2.94 -3.61 -15.04
N LYS A 40 3.20 -4.70 -15.76
CA LYS A 40 3.47 -4.67 -17.21
C LYS A 40 2.40 -5.39 -18.04
N HIS A 41 1.36 -5.94 -17.40
CA HIS A 41 0.20 -6.49 -18.11
C HIS A 41 -0.67 -5.36 -18.66
N PRO A 42 -1.41 -5.59 -19.76
CA PRO A 42 -2.27 -4.57 -20.33
C PRO A 42 -3.42 -4.22 -19.38
N ALA A 43 -3.81 -2.95 -19.39
CA ALA A 43 -5.02 -2.50 -18.71
C ALA A 43 -6.27 -3.15 -19.33
N PRO A 44 -7.28 -3.55 -18.54
CA PRO A 44 -8.51 -4.15 -19.06
C PRO A 44 -9.25 -3.24 -20.03
N GLU A 45 -9.68 -3.76 -21.17
CA GLU A 45 -10.28 -2.95 -22.22
C GLU A 45 -11.62 -2.34 -21.80
N PHE A 46 -12.43 -3.08 -21.03
CA PHE A 46 -13.72 -2.59 -20.55
C PHE A 46 -13.56 -1.37 -19.60
N VAL A 47 -12.45 -1.28 -18.87
CA VAL A 47 -12.16 -0.12 -18.00
C VAL A 47 -11.78 1.10 -18.85
N LYS A 48 -10.97 0.91 -19.91
CA LYS A 48 -10.67 1.99 -20.86
C LYS A 48 -11.95 2.48 -21.54
N GLN A 49 -12.82 1.56 -21.94
CA GLN A 49 -14.10 1.91 -22.56
C GLN A 49 -15.01 2.69 -21.58
N ALA A 50 -15.05 2.31 -20.30
CA ALA A 50 -15.78 3.05 -19.28
C ALA A 50 -15.24 4.48 -19.12
N LEU A 51 -13.91 4.67 -19.16
CA LEU A 51 -13.29 5.99 -19.15
C LEU A 51 -13.70 6.84 -20.37
N ILE A 52 -13.60 6.25 -21.57
CA ILE A 52 -13.92 6.92 -22.85
C ILE A 52 -15.40 7.33 -22.88
N ASN A 53 -16.29 6.43 -22.48
CA ASN A 53 -17.74 6.68 -22.49
C ASN A 53 -18.16 7.82 -21.56
N ASN A 54 -17.34 8.14 -20.55
CA ASN A 54 -17.63 9.19 -19.57
C ASN A 54 -16.70 10.42 -19.71
N ILE A 55 -15.89 10.49 -20.76
CA ILE A 55 -14.89 11.57 -20.92
C ILE A 55 -15.53 12.97 -20.94
N GLN A 56 -16.76 13.12 -21.39
CA GLN A 56 -17.46 14.40 -21.42
C GLN A 56 -17.65 15.03 -20.03
N SER A 57 -17.59 14.22 -18.96
CA SER A 57 -17.76 14.70 -17.58
C SER A 57 -16.51 15.43 -17.03
N ILE A 58 -15.48 15.66 -17.85
CA ILE A 58 -14.30 16.46 -17.45
C ILE A 58 -14.62 17.95 -17.30
N ASP A 59 -15.74 18.40 -17.78
CA ASP A 59 -16.24 19.79 -17.66
C ASP A 59 -16.87 20.08 -16.27
N GLN A 60 -16.94 19.07 -15.39
CA GLN A 60 -17.54 19.19 -14.06
C GLN A 60 -16.47 18.99 -12.96
N TYR A 61 -16.53 19.85 -11.94
CA TYR A 61 -15.71 19.63 -10.74
C TYR A 61 -16.18 18.39 -9.98
N PRO A 62 -15.28 17.43 -9.71
CA PRO A 62 -15.61 16.31 -8.84
C PRO A 62 -15.64 16.76 -7.38
N THR A 63 -16.48 16.12 -6.56
CA THR A 63 -16.44 16.33 -5.13
C THR A 63 -15.26 15.59 -4.51
N THR A 64 -14.68 16.13 -3.44
CA THR A 64 -13.59 15.47 -2.69
C THR A 64 -14.01 14.10 -2.15
N ARG A 65 -15.27 13.94 -1.76
CA ARG A 65 -15.81 12.66 -1.24
C ARG A 65 -16.01 11.61 -2.35
N GLY A 66 -15.99 12.00 -3.61
CA GLY A 66 -16.35 11.12 -4.73
C GLY A 66 -17.87 10.82 -4.80
N THR A 67 -18.29 10.08 -5.82
CA THR A 67 -19.69 9.69 -5.99
C THR A 67 -20.12 8.61 -5.01
N SER A 68 -21.38 8.62 -4.58
CA SER A 68 -21.96 7.56 -3.74
C SER A 68 -21.84 6.19 -4.40
N GLU A 69 -22.08 6.11 -5.73
CA GLU A 69 -21.95 4.86 -6.48
C GLU A 69 -20.52 4.25 -6.37
N LEU A 70 -19.47 5.07 -6.41
CA LEU A 70 -18.10 4.57 -6.26
C LEU A 70 -17.86 4.05 -4.83
N ARG A 71 -18.29 4.82 -3.81
CA ARG A 71 -18.11 4.43 -2.41
C ARG A 71 -18.89 3.17 -2.04
N GLU A 72 -20.14 3.06 -2.52
CA GLU A 72 -20.98 1.86 -2.37
C GLU A 72 -20.34 0.65 -3.06
N THR A 73 -19.81 0.83 -4.27
CA THR A 73 -19.08 -0.24 -4.98
C THR A 73 -17.86 -0.71 -4.21
N ILE A 74 -17.08 0.22 -3.62
CA ILE A 74 -15.90 -0.11 -2.81
C ILE A 74 -16.29 -0.83 -1.53
N SER A 75 -17.34 -0.39 -0.84
CA SER A 75 -17.86 -1.01 0.38
C SER A 75 -18.26 -2.48 0.11
N GLY A 76 -19.06 -2.72 -0.92
CA GLY A 76 -19.44 -4.07 -1.32
C GLY A 76 -18.24 -4.95 -1.68
N TRP A 77 -17.25 -4.39 -2.41
CA TRP A 77 -16.03 -5.12 -2.72
C TRP A 77 -15.23 -5.51 -1.46
N LEU A 78 -15.10 -4.62 -0.47
CA LEU A 78 -14.42 -4.92 0.79
C LEU A 78 -15.15 -6.03 1.56
N GLU A 79 -16.48 -5.95 1.63
CA GLU A 79 -17.32 -6.92 2.32
C GLU A 79 -17.17 -8.31 1.69
N ASP A 80 -17.26 -8.41 0.38
CA ASP A 80 -17.13 -9.67 -0.36
C ASP A 80 -15.70 -10.22 -0.26
N ARG A 81 -14.70 -9.37 -0.48
CA ARG A 81 -13.29 -9.80 -0.57
C ARG A 81 -12.72 -10.28 0.77
N PHE A 82 -13.07 -9.63 1.85
CA PHE A 82 -12.55 -9.94 3.20
C PHE A 82 -13.57 -10.67 4.07
N ASN A 83 -14.67 -11.12 3.47
CA ASN A 83 -15.75 -11.84 4.15
C ASN A 83 -16.23 -11.09 5.41
N LEU A 84 -16.45 -9.78 5.25
CA LEU A 84 -17.01 -8.95 6.29
C LEU A 84 -18.54 -9.12 6.34
N GLU A 85 -19.16 -8.75 7.46
CA GLU A 85 -20.62 -8.77 7.55
C GLU A 85 -21.23 -7.81 6.52
N PRO A 86 -22.23 -8.25 5.73
CA PRO A 86 -22.88 -7.37 4.77
C PRO A 86 -23.47 -6.11 5.44
N GLY A 87 -23.14 -4.94 4.91
CA GLY A 87 -23.53 -3.64 5.46
C GLY A 87 -22.72 -3.20 6.68
N SER A 88 -21.62 -3.89 7.02
CA SER A 88 -20.73 -3.49 8.12
C SER A 88 -19.90 -2.26 7.81
N ILE A 89 -19.71 -1.94 6.53
CA ILE A 89 -19.00 -0.74 6.08
C ILE A 89 -20.00 0.32 5.63
N ASN A 90 -20.11 1.40 6.39
CA ASN A 90 -20.90 2.56 5.99
C ASN A 90 -20.16 3.35 4.89
N TYR A 91 -20.56 3.16 3.63
CA TYR A 91 -19.92 3.79 2.47
C TYR A 91 -19.97 5.32 2.50
N GLU A 92 -20.89 5.94 3.25
CA GLU A 92 -20.97 7.39 3.34
C GLU A 92 -19.90 8.00 4.25
N HIS A 93 -19.50 7.28 5.30
CA HIS A 93 -18.64 7.79 6.35
C HIS A 93 -17.32 7.04 6.53
N GLN A 94 -17.22 5.80 6.04
CA GLN A 94 -16.07 4.93 6.25
C GLN A 94 -15.27 4.64 4.98
N VAL A 95 -15.64 5.23 3.84
CA VAL A 95 -14.95 5.05 2.55
C VAL A 95 -14.67 6.40 1.90
N LEU A 96 -13.42 6.62 1.49
CA LEU A 96 -12.99 7.82 0.78
C LEU A 96 -12.12 7.45 -0.44
N PRO A 97 -12.61 7.68 -1.68
CA PRO A 97 -11.80 7.54 -2.88
C PRO A 97 -10.62 8.51 -2.92
N VAL A 98 -9.48 8.06 -3.44
CA VAL A 98 -8.22 8.83 -3.48
C VAL A 98 -7.55 8.72 -4.85
N CYS A 99 -6.70 9.71 -5.19
CA CYS A 99 -5.95 9.75 -6.46
C CYS A 99 -4.71 8.83 -6.44
N GLY A 100 -4.90 7.59 -5.96
CA GLY A 100 -3.87 6.59 -5.72
C GLY A 100 -3.34 6.65 -4.29
N THR A 101 -2.89 5.50 -3.78
CA THR A 101 -2.51 5.35 -2.38
C THR A 101 -1.22 6.07 -2.00
N ARG A 102 -0.30 6.33 -2.93
CA ARG A 102 0.92 7.10 -2.65
C ARG A 102 0.60 8.47 -2.05
N GLU A 103 -0.26 9.24 -2.70
CA GLU A 103 -0.66 10.56 -2.20
C GLU A 103 -1.53 10.45 -0.96
N ALA A 104 -2.38 9.42 -0.90
CA ALA A 104 -3.28 9.22 0.23
C ALA A 104 -2.53 8.88 1.52
N ILE A 105 -1.57 7.95 1.49
CA ILE A 105 -0.73 7.60 2.64
C ILE A 105 0.08 8.81 3.10
N PHE A 106 0.66 9.57 2.16
CA PHE A 106 1.37 10.81 2.49
C PHE A 106 0.45 11.80 3.19
N ALA A 107 -0.69 12.12 2.59
CA ALA A 107 -1.64 13.09 3.12
C ALA A 107 -2.30 12.62 4.43
N PHE A 108 -2.58 11.32 4.57
CA PHE A 108 -3.12 10.74 5.80
C PHE A 108 -2.13 10.87 6.96
N THR A 109 -0.85 10.61 6.73
CA THR A 109 0.20 10.82 7.74
C THR A 109 0.25 12.29 8.18
N GLN A 110 0.14 13.25 7.23
CA GLN A 110 0.08 14.68 7.56
C GLN A 110 -1.15 15.05 8.39
N ALA A 111 -2.28 14.37 8.15
CA ALA A 111 -3.53 14.62 8.87
C ALA A 111 -3.59 13.95 10.25
N THR A 112 -2.78 12.90 10.48
CA THR A 112 -2.79 12.10 11.71
C THR A 112 -1.80 12.61 12.74
N ILE A 113 -0.62 13.07 12.31
CA ILE A 113 0.45 13.46 13.23
C ILE A 113 0.15 14.82 13.85
N SER A 114 0.15 14.86 15.19
CA SER A 114 0.07 16.09 15.99
C SER A 114 1.37 16.33 16.75
N ASN A 115 1.83 17.58 16.73
CA ASN A 115 3.02 18.03 17.46
C ASN A 115 2.66 18.98 18.61
N GLU A 116 1.36 19.10 18.96
CA GLU A 116 0.88 20.17 19.86
C GLU A 116 1.25 19.96 21.33
N ASP A 117 1.42 18.69 21.79
CA ASP A 117 1.53 18.36 23.20
C ASP A 117 2.85 17.75 23.64
N SER A 118 3.89 17.74 22.81
CA SER A 118 5.06 16.92 23.16
C SER A 118 6.34 17.71 23.35
N ASP A 119 6.86 17.68 24.56
CA ASP A 119 8.30 17.84 24.81
C ASP A 119 9.11 16.76 24.05
N THR A 120 8.44 15.71 23.53
CA THR A 120 9.01 14.61 22.78
C THR A 120 8.39 14.51 21.39
N GLN A 121 9.25 14.39 20.37
CA GLN A 121 8.82 14.24 18.97
C GLN A 121 7.98 12.95 18.78
N PRO A 122 6.80 12.99 18.14
CA PRO A 122 5.98 11.81 17.87
C PRO A 122 6.68 10.84 16.93
N LEU A 123 6.29 9.55 17.01
CA LEU A 123 6.83 8.51 16.14
C LEU A 123 5.81 8.06 15.10
N VAL A 124 6.31 7.81 13.89
CA VAL A 124 5.67 6.95 12.89
C VAL A 124 6.47 5.67 12.81
N VAL A 125 5.86 4.56 13.19
CA VAL A 125 6.49 3.24 13.21
C VAL A 125 6.18 2.52 11.88
N ALA A 126 7.18 1.95 11.22
CA ALA A 126 7.03 1.30 9.92
C ALA A 126 7.97 0.10 9.78
N PRO A 127 7.62 -0.95 9.00
CA PRO A 127 8.53 -2.07 8.72
C PRO A 127 9.75 -1.59 7.90
N ASN A 128 10.86 -2.30 8.02
CA ASN A 128 12.07 -2.12 7.22
C ASN A 128 12.52 -3.49 6.66
N PRO A 129 12.61 -3.68 5.33
CA PRO A 129 12.52 -2.65 4.27
C PRO A 129 11.09 -2.09 4.09
N PHE A 130 11.00 -0.87 3.55
CA PHE A 130 9.76 -0.11 3.48
C PHE A 130 9.56 0.64 2.15
N TYR A 131 8.33 1.02 1.91
CA TYR A 131 8.02 1.96 0.84
C TYR A 131 8.38 3.38 1.29
N GLN A 132 9.27 4.06 0.55
CA GLN A 132 9.87 5.35 0.93
C GLN A 132 8.88 6.46 1.32
N ILE A 133 7.60 6.32 0.97
CA ILE A 133 6.58 7.30 1.33
C ILE A 133 6.32 7.34 2.83
N TYR A 134 6.44 6.20 3.54
CA TYR A 134 6.23 6.16 4.99
C TYR A 134 7.23 7.08 5.72
N GLU A 135 8.52 6.98 5.37
CA GLU A 135 9.57 7.83 5.91
C GLU A 135 9.36 9.31 5.53
N GLY A 136 9.21 9.59 4.23
CA GLY A 136 9.08 10.95 3.75
C GLY A 136 7.85 11.67 4.31
N ALA A 137 6.73 10.96 4.47
CA ALA A 137 5.52 11.50 5.08
C ALA A 137 5.73 11.80 6.57
N ALA A 138 6.36 10.88 7.33
CA ALA A 138 6.68 11.07 8.74
C ALA A 138 7.58 12.30 8.96
N LEU A 139 8.68 12.39 8.22
CA LEU A 139 9.63 13.51 8.32
C LEU A 139 8.95 14.85 8.04
N LEU A 140 8.13 14.94 6.99
CA LEU A 140 7.46 16.19 6.62
C LEU A 140 6.27 16.53 7.54
N ALA A 141 5.69 15.55 8.23
CA ALA A 141 4.72 15.76 9.30
C ALA A 141 5.38 16.23 10.62
N GLY A 142 6.71 16.27 10.70
CA GLY A 142 7.44 16.59 11.91
C GLY A 142 7.62 15.43 12.88
N ALA A 143 7.22 14.22 12.50
CA ALA A 143 7.46 13.00 13.27
C ALA A 143 8.87 12.45 13.04
N GLN A 144 9.30 11.57 13.94
CA GLN A 144 10.50 10.75 13.78
C GLN A 144 10.08 9.38 13.25
N PRO A 145 10.60 8.89 12.10
CA PRO A 145 10.39 7.51 11.71
C PRO A 145 11.11 6.55 12.67
N HIS A 146 10.44 5.48 13.04
CA HIS A 146 11.02 4.35 13.77
C HIS A 146 10.83 3.08 12.93
N TYR A 147 11.91 2.36 12.69
CA TYR A 147 11.92 1.22 11.79
C TYR A 147 11.89 -0.09 12.55
N LEU A 148 11.02 -1.00 12.10
CA LEU A 148 10.93 -2.36 12.58
C LEU A 148 11.69 -3.26 11.58
N ASP A 149 12.90 -3.64 11.91
CA ASP A 149 13.70 -4.51 11.04
C ASP A 149 13.03 -5.88 10.89
N CYS A 150 12.69 -6.23 9.66
CA CYS A 150 12.01 -7.47 9.34
C CYS A 150 13.04 -8.55 9.03
N ASP A 151 13.20 -9.52 9.94
CA ASP A 151 14.18 -10.58 9.83
C ASP A 151 13.77 -11.61 8.76
N PRO A 152 14.67 -12.01 7.85
CA PRO A 152 14.41 -13.10 6.89
C PRO A 152 14.00 -14.41 7.54
N SER A 153 14.54 -14.74 8.73
CA SER A 153 14.19 -15.96 9.46
C SER A 153 12.75 -15.96 9.97
N GLN A 154 12.12 -14.78 10.08
CA GLN A 154 10.72 -14.57 10.44
C GLN A 154 9.84 -14.28 9.20
N GLY A 155 10.32 -14.61 8.00
CA GLY A 155 9.59 -14.37 6.75
C GLY A 155 9.39 -12.88 6.42
N PHE A 156 10.25 -12.00 6.92
CA PHE A 156 10.16 -10.54 6.76
C PHE A 156 8.89 -9.91 7.36
N ILE A 157 8.29 -10.56 8.35
CA ILE A 157 7.20 -9.96 9.13
C ILE A 157 7.81 -9.19 10.31
N PRO A 158 7.37 -7.95 10.62
CA PRO A 158 7.86 -7.21 11.77
C PRO A 158 7.42 -7.89 13.08
N ASP A 159 8.35 -8.09 14.01
CA ASP A 159 8.04 -8.56 15.35
C ASP A 159 7.60 -7.39 16.25
N LEU A 160 6.30 -7.15 16.31
CA LEU A 160 5.73 -6.10 17.14
C LEU A 160 5.91 -6.37 18.66
N SER A 161 6.13 -7.63 19.05
CA SER A 161 6.28 -7.99 20.47
C SER A 161 7.67 -7.65 21.03
N ALA A 162 8.66 -7.53 20.16
CA ALA A 162 10.03 -7.15 20.52
C ALA A 162 10.23 -5.63 20.64
N VAL A 163 9.22 -4.82 20.27
CA VAL A 163 9.34 -3.36 20.29
C VAL A 163 9.21 -2.82 21.72
N PRO A 164 10.18 -2.01 22.21
CA PRO A 164 10.13 -1.44 23.54
C PRO A 164 8.89 -0.57 23.78
N GLU A 165 8.39 -0.59 25.01
CA GLU A 165 7.17 0.13 25.40
C GLU A 165 7.27 1.64 25.15
N GLU A 166 8.42 2.24 25.39
CA GLU A 166 8.68 3.67 25.17
C GLU A 166 8.50 4.10 23.70
N ILE A 167 8.64 3.17 22.75
CA ILE A 167 8.36 3.43 21.33
C ILE A 167 6.85 3.53 21.12
N TRP A 168 6.09 2.58 21.69
CA TRP A 168 4.63 2.59 21.60
C TRP A 168 3.99 3.81 22.28
N GLN A 169 4.51 4.24 23.41
CA GLN A 169 4.05 5.43 24.16
C GLN A 169 4.19 6.73 23.35
N ARG A 170 5.09 6.76 22.37
CA ARG A 170 5.32 7.91 21.46
C ARG A 170 4.72 7.70 20.08
N CYS A 171 4.27 6.49 19.78
CA CYS A 171 3.71 6.15 18.47
C CYS A 171 2.38 6.88 18.29
N GLN A 172 2.21 7.58 17.17
CA GLN A 172 0.91 8.12 16.75
C GLN A 172 0.37 7.38 15.53
N LEU A 173 1.26 6.75 14.75
CA LEU A 173 0.87 6.04 13.54
C LEU A 173 1.77 4.82 13.34
N LEU A 174 1.17 3.63 13.28
CA LEU A 174 1.80 2.40 12.81
C LEU A 174 1.43 2.18 11.34
N GLN A 175 2.42 2.25 10.46
CA GLN A 175 2.28 1.87 9.05
C GLN A 175 2.54 0.37 8.91
N LEU A 176 1.57 -0.38 8.39
CA LEU A 176 1.74 -1.77 7.99
C LEU A 176 1.72 -1.86 6.46
N CYS A 177 2.33 -2.90 5.91
CA CYS A 177 2.28 -3.21 4.49
C CYS A 177 2.12 -4.73 4.34
N SER A 178 0.92 -5.17 3.97
CA SER A 178 0.64 -6.59 3.80
C SER A 178 -0.35 -6.81 2.64
N PRO A 179 0.09 -7.49 1.58
CA PRO A 179 1.44 -8.04 1.31
C PRO A 179 2.53 -6.98 1.20
N GLY A 180 3.73 -7.32 1.70
CA GLY A 180 4.85 -6.38 1.86
C GLY A 180 5.47 -5.91 0.53
N ASN A 181 5.86 -4.65 0.51
CA ASN A 181 6.71 -4.06 -0.52
C ASN A 181 8.06 -3.67 0.14
N PRO A 182 9.19 -4.31 -0.23
CA PRO A 182 9.40 -5.15 -1.41
C PRO A 182 9.41 -6.67 -1.14
N THR A 183 9.15 -7.14 0.06
CA THR A 183 9.43 -8.52 0.48
C THR A 183 8.38 -9.54 0.02
N GLY A 184 7.15 -9.11 -0.24
CA GLY A 184 6.01 -10.00 -0.52
C GLY A 184 5.45 -10.70 0.72
N ALA A 185 5.95 -10.40 1.91
CA ALA A 185 5.52 -11.00 3.17
C ALA A 185 4.04 -10.72 3.47
N VAL A 186 3.33 -11.72 3.96
CA VAL A 186 1.89 -11.62 4.28
C VAL A 186 1.70 -11.81 5.78
N MET A 187 1.18 -10.79 6.45
CA MET A 187 0.83 -10.88 7.87
C MET A 187 -0.38 -11.77 8.08
N SER A 188 -0.37 -12.54 9.17
CA SER A 188 -1.54 -13.31 9.60
C SER A 188 -2.59 -12.42 10.28
N LEU A 189 -3.80 -12.96 10.44
CA LEU A 189 -4.85 -12.28 11.20
C LEU A 189 -4.44 -12.03 12.65
N GLU A 190 -3.78 -12.99 13.30
CA GLU A 190 -3.32 -12.87 14.68
C GLU A 190 -2.28 -11.75 14.83
N GLN A 191 -1.39 -11.59 13.86
CA GLN A 191 -0.41 -10.50 13.87
C GLN A 191 -1.07 -9.12 13.69
N MET A 192 -2.09 -9.04 12.82
CA MET A 192 -2.89 -7.83 12.65
C MET A 192 -3.72 -7.52 13.92
N GLN A 193 -4.32 -8.54 14.54
CA GLN A 193 -5.06 -8.41 15.80
C GLN A 193 -4.14 -7.89 16.92
N TYR A 194 -2.93 -8.39 17.00
CA TYR A 194 -1.95 -7.90 17.96
C TYR A 194 -1.58 -6.42 17.74
N ALA A 195 -1.45 -5.99 16.49
CA ALA A 195 -1.26 -4.56 16.17
C ALA A 195 -2.45 -3.70 16.63
N ILE A 196 -3.67 -4.20 16.47
CA ILE A 196 -4.90 -3.53 16.94
C ILE A 196 -4.91 -3.44 18.48
N GLU A 197 -4.55 -4.51 19.18
CA GLU A 197 -4.46 -4.51 20.66
C GLU A 197 -3.41 -3.51 21.17
N LEU A 198 -2.28 -3.38 20.49
CA LEU A 198 -1.27 -2.36 20.81
C LEU A 198 -1.81 -0.94 20.56
N ALA A 199 -2.55 -0.73 19.48
CA ALA A 199 -3.18 0.55 19.19
C ALA A 199 -4.20 0.96 20.25
N ASP A 200 -4.97 0.01 20.78
CA ASP A 200 -5.88 0.26 21.90
C ASP A 200 -5.16 0.61 23.19
N ARG A 201 -4.05 -0.09 23.45
CA ARG A 201 -3.28 0.10 24.70
C ARG A 201 -2.54 1.42 24.75
N TYR A 202 -2.01 1.87 23.61
CA TYR A 202 -1.12 3.03 23.51
C TYR A 202 -1.70 4.21 22.74
N ASP A 203 -2.96 4.12 22.30
CA ASP A 203 -3.73 5.18 21.65
C ASP A 203 -3.09 5.72 20.36
N PHE A 204 -2.71 4.82 19.44
CA PHE A 204 -2.21 5.19 18.12
C PHE A 204 -3.09 4.64 16.98
N VAL A 205 -2.87 5.14 15.77
CA VAL A 205 -3.59 4.70 14.56
C VAL A 205 -2.80 3.61 13.84
N VAL A 206 -3.50 2.57 13.37
CA VAL A 206 -2.95 1.55 12.46
C VAL A 206 -3.41 1.84 11.03
N ALA A 207 -2.47 2.08 10.13
CA ALA A 207 -2.70 2.27 8.70
C ALA A 207 -2.08 1.12 7.91
N SER A 208 -2.91 0.29 7.27
CA SER A 208 -2.47 -0.87 6.49
C SER A 208 -2.46 -0.55 5.00
N ASP A 209 -1.29 -0.56 4.38
CA ASP A 209 -1.14 -0.51 2.92
C ASP A 209 -1.35 -1.92 2.35
N GLU A 210 -2.55 -2.15 1.80
CA GLU A 210 -2.99 -3.42 1.24
C GLU A 210 -3.02 -3.40 -0.31
N CYS A 211 -2.19 -2.55 -0.92
CA CYS A 211 -2.17 -2.38 -2.38
C CYS A 211 -1.87 -3.67 -3.16
N TYR A 212 -1.26 -4.65 -2.53
CA TYR A 212 -0.91 -5.94 -3.14
C TYR A 212 -1.85 -7.09 -2.73
N SER A 213 -2.93 -6.82 -1.99
CA SER A 213 -3.88 -7.85 -1.52
C SER A 213 -4.47 -8.72 -2.64
N GLU A 214 -4.52 -8.19 -3.87
CA GLU A 214 -5.06 -8.89 -5.04
C GLU A 214 -3.99 -9.51 -5.95
N VAL A 215 -2.72 -9.44 -5.56
CA VAL A 215 -1.61 -10.07 -6.28
C VAL A 215 -1.04 -11.19 -5.42
N TYR A 216 -1.64 -12.37 -5.49
CA TYR A 216 -1.27 -13.56 -4.72
C TYR A 216 -1.26 -14.82 -5.58
N LEU A 217 -0.53 -15.85 -5.14
CA LEU A 217 -0.23 -17.01 -5.99
C LEU A 217 -1.17 -18.20 -5.76
N ASN A 218 -1.82 -18.29 -4.60
CA ASN A 218 -2.72 -19.40 -4.27
C ASN A 218 -4.15 -18.89 -4.03
N GLU A 219 -5.07 -19.20 -4.94
CA GLU A 219 -6.48 -18.78 -4.86
C GLU A 219 -7.21 -19.29 -3.59
N SER A 220 -6.74 -20.38 -2.99
CA SER A 220 -7.35 -20.92 -1.76
C SER A 220 -6.90 -20.22 -0.48
N THR A 221 -5.84 -19.41 -0.56
CA THR A 221 -5.26 -18.69 0.59
C THR A 221 -5.00 -17.22 0.26
N PRO A 222 -6.07 -16.45 -0.01
CA PRO A 222 -5.91 -15.03 -0.27
C PRO A 222 -5.37 -14.31 0.97
N PRO A 223 -4.52 -13.26 0.81
CA PRO A 223 -4.04 -12.47 1.93
C PRO A 223 -5.19 -11.91 2.78
N PRO A 224 -5.10 -11.99 4.12
CA PRO A 224 -6.07 -11.34 4.99
C PRO A 224 -5.91 -9.81 4.99
N GLY A 225 -6.89 -9.10 5.52
CA GLY A 225 -6.89 -7.65 5.65
C GLY A 225 -7.11 -7.17 7.09
N LEU A 226 -6.70 -5.94 7.38
CA LEU A 226 -6.82 -5.34 8.71
C LEU A 226 -8.29 -5.23 9.17
N LEU A 227 -9.22 -4.86 8.27
CA LEU A 227 -10.65 -4.77 8.62
C LEU A 227 -11.23 -6.15 8.95
N GLN A 228 -10.74 -7.21 8.31
CA GLN A 228 -11.10 -8.58 8.67
C GLN A 228 -10.62 -8.94 10.09
N ALA A 229 -9.41 -8.54 10.45
CA ALA A 229 -8.88 -8.73 11.80
C ALA A 229 -9.69 -7.95 12.85
N CYS A 230 -10.11 -6.70 12.55
CA CYS A 230 -11.03 -5.93 13.38
C CYS A 230 -12.34 -6.68 13.62
N GLN A 231 -12.99 -7.15 12.55
CA GLN A 231 -14.27 -7.85 12.67
C GLN A 231 -14.16 -9.13 13.51
N GLN A 232 -13.07 -9.90 13.37
CA GLN A 232 -12.84 -11.10 14.19
C GLN A 232 -12.66 -10.78 15.68
N LEU A 233 -12.18 -9.59 16.02
CA LEU A 233 -12.15 -9.07 17.38
C LEU A 233 -13.50 -8.48 17.86
N GLY A 234 -14.56 -8.57 17.03
CA GLY A 234 -15.86 -7.99 17.33
C GLY A 234 -15.91 -6.46 17.19
N ARG A 235 -14.95 -5.86 16.48
CA ARG A 235 -14.81 -4.40 16.31
C ARG A 235 -15.38 -3.99 14.95
N HIS A 236 -16.69 -3.78 14.90
CA HIS A 236 -17.40 -3.41 13.67
C HIS A 236 -17.33 -1.91 13.36
N ASP A 237 -16.81 -1.10 14.28
CA ASP A 237 -16.54 0.33 14.10
C ASP A 237 -15.16 0.60 13.47
N TYR A 238 -14.30 -0.41 13.39
CA TYR A 238 -12.91 -0.34 12.90
C TYR A 238 -12.06 0.72 13.62
N ALA A 239 -12.39 1.05 14.87
CA ALA A 239 -11.75 2.12 15.62
C ALA A 239 -10.23 2.07 15.53
N ARG A 240 -9.58 3.20 15.27
CA ARG A 240 -8.14 3.40 15.04
C ARG A 240 -7.54 2.70 13.81
N CYS A 241 -8.32 2.02 12.98
CA CYS A 241 -7.81 1.23 11.85
C CYS A 241 -8.27 1.81 10.51
N VAL A 242 -7.33 1.94 9.57
CA VAL A 242 -7.62 2.27 8.17
C VAL A 242 -6.83 1.39 7.21
N VAL A 243 -7.41 1.10 6.06
CA VAL A 243 -6.79 0.33 4.98
C VAL A 243 -6.69 1.17 3.70
N PHE A 244 -5.64 0.94 2.92
CA PHE A 244 -5.41 1.58 1.64
C PHE A 244 -5.37 0.53 0.54
N HIS A 245 -6.21 0.69 -0.48
CA HIS A 245 -6.27 -0.20 -1.64
C HIS A 245 -6.16 0.59 -2.95
N SER A 246 -5.62 -0.05 -4.00
CA SER A 246 -5.35 0.61 -5.26
C SER A 246 -5.67 -0.28 -6.45
N LEU A 247 -6.25 0.31 -7.51
CA LEU A 247 -6.39 -0.34 -8.81
C LEU A 247 -5.06 -0.48 -9.56
N SER A 248 -4.00 0.18 -9.10
CA SER A 248 -2.68 0.15 -9.75
C SER A 248 -2.13 -1.27 -9.89
N LYS A 249 -2.25 -2.10 -8.84
CA LYS A 249 -1.72 -3.45 -8.80
C LYS A 249 -2.79 -4.50 -9.08
N ARG A 250 -3.96 -4.33 -8.48
CA ARG A 250 -5.12 -5.20 -8.67
C ARG A 250 -5.52 -5.33 -10.15
N SER A 251 -5.59 -4.21 -10.86
CA SER A 251 -6.20 -4.11 -12.19
C SER A 251 -5.24 -3.63 -13.28
N ASN A 252 -3.93 -3.58 -13.03
CA ASN A 252 -2.93 -3.04 -13.97
C ASN A 252 -3.25 -1.61 -14.46
N LEU A 253 -3.73 -0.75 -13.55
CA LEU A 253 -4.17 0.62 -13.85
C LEU A 253 -3.32 1.68 -13.11
N PRO A 254 -1.98 1.62 -13.11
CA PRO A 254 -1.17 2.59 -12.35
C PRO A 254 -1.35 4.03 -12.85
N GLY A 255 -1.60 4.22 -14.13
CA GLY A 255 -1.84 5.53 -14.74
C GLY A 255 -3.21 6.12 -14.47
N LEU A 256 -4.21 5.32 -14.06
CA LEU A 256 -5.56 5.80 -13.75
C LEU A 256 -5.59 6.67 -12.48
N ARG A 257 -4.59 6.49 -11.59
CA ARG A 257 -4.51 7.19 -10.30
C ARG A 257 -5.77 6.99 -9.47
N SER A 258 -6.15 5.75 -9.22
CA SER A 258 -7.34 5.38 -8.47
C SER A 258 -7.02 4.40 -7.34
N GLY A 259 -7.61 4.68 -6.18
CA GLY A 259 -7.58 3.88 -4.98
C GLY A 259 -8.61 4.41 -3.98
N PHE A 260 -8.56 3.89 -2.77
CA PHE A 260 -9.38 4.37 -1.67
C PHE A 260 -8.69 4.15 -0.32
N VAL A 261 -9.18 4.84 0.69
CA VAL A 261 -8.97 4.57 2.11
C VAL A 261 -10.30 4.24 2.75
N ALA A 262 -10.33 3.25 3.65
CA ALA A 262 -11.53 2.85 4.38
C ALA A 262 -11.19 2.40 5.81
N GLY A 263 -12.17 2.49 6.73
CA GLY A 263 -12.02 2.04 8.12
C GLY A 263 -12.74 2.92 9.13
N ASP A 264 -12.05 3.31 10.20
CA ASP A 264 -12.58 4.16 11.27
C ASP A 264 -13.25 5.43 10.73
N GLN A 265 -14.53 5.59 11.06
CA GLN A 265 -15.34 6.73 10.59
C GLN A 265 -14.73 8.08 11.01
N SER A 266 -14.25 8.21 12.25
CA SER A 266 -13.69 9.46 12.74
C SER A 266 -12.41 9.83 11.98
N LEU A 267 -11.52 8.86 11.75
CA LEU A 267 -10.30 9.06 10.96
C LEU A 267 -10.63 9.45 9.51
N ILE A 268 -11.59 8.78 8.88
CA ILE A 268 -12.01 9.09 7.51
C ILE A 268 -12.61 10.49 7.41
N GLU A 269 -13.43 10.94 8.37
CA GLU A 269 -14.01 12.29 8.37
C GLU A 269 -12.94 13.37 8.60
N HIS A 270 -11.99 13.17 9.50
CA HIS A 270 -10.87 14.08 9.68
C HIS A 270 -9.98 14.15 8.43
N PHE A 271 -9.69 13.01 7.84
CA PHE A 271 -8.92 12.94 6.59
C PHE A 271 -9.67 13.59 5.43
N PHE A 272 -10.98 13.40 5.33
CA PHE A 272 -11.81 14.09 4.34
C PHE A 272 -11.73 15.62 4.52
N SER A 273 -11.80 16.12 5.75
CA SER A 273 -11.62 17.55 6.03
C SER A 273 -10.26 18.07 5.54
N TYR A 274 -9.18 17.36 5.86
CA TYR A 274 -7.84 17.68 5.37
C TYR A 274 -7.78 17.73 3.84
N ARG A 275 -8.33 16.72 3.17
CA ARG A 275 -8.34 16.61 1.70
C ARG A 275 -9.13 17.71 1.01
N THR A 276 -10.15 18.24 1.67
CA THR A 276 -10.94 19.36 1.14
C THR A 276 -10.07 20.62 0.94
N TYR A 277 -9.12 20.84 1.83
CA TYR A 277 -8.12 21.93 1.68
C TYR A 277 -6.94 21.51 0.79
N HIS A 278 -6.51 20.28 0.85
CA HIS A 278 -5.43 19.73 0.02
C HIS A 278 -5.79 19.74 -1.49
N GLY A 279 -7.07 19.62 -1.84
CA GLY A 279 -7.57 19.81 -3.20
C GLY A 279 -7.44 18.60 -4.12
N CYS A 280 -7.29 17.39 -3.57
CA CYS A 280 -7.09 16.16 -4.33
C CYS A 280 -8.44 15.46 -4.55
N SER A 281 -9.01 15.55 -5.75
CA SER A 281 -10.29 14.92 -6.12
C SER A 281 -10.15 14.12 -7.41
N MET A 282 -10.70 12.91 -7.41
CA MET A 282 -10.71 12.03 -8.57
C MET A 282 -11.73 12.52 -9.60
N SER A 283 -11.34 12.72 -10.87
CA SER A 283 -12.26 13.15 -11.93
C SER A 283 -13.39 12.13 -12.15
N ILE A 284 -14.56 12.61 -12.58
CA ILE A 284 -15.75 11.76 -12.78
C ILE A 284 -15.49 10.61 -13.78
N PRO A 285 -14.82 10.82 -14.95
CA PRO A 285 -14.48 9.71 -15.84
C PRO A 285 -13.63 8.63 -15.17
N VAL A 286 -12.68 9.02 -14.32
CA VAL A 286 -11.84 8.08 -13.57
C VAL A 286 -12.67 7.34 -12.52
N GLN A 287 -13.62 8.01 -11.85
CA GLN A 287 -14.53 7.34 -10.91
C GLN A 287 -15.40 6.29 -11.60
N LYS A 288 -15.94 6.57 -12.78
CA LYS A 288 -16.74 5.61 -13.57
C LYS A 288 -15.91 4.41 -14.05
N ALA A 289 -14.66 4.65 -14.48
CA ALA A 289 -13.72 3.59 -14.82
C ALA A 289 -13.36 2.74 -13.59
N SER A 290 -13.21 3.38 -12.43
CA SER A 290 -12.93 2.70 -11.15
C SER A 290 -14.09 1.81 -10.72
N ILE A 291 -15.34 2.28 -10.84
CA ILE A 291 -16.54 1.48 -10.56
C ILE A 291 -16.54 0.21 -11.44
N ALA A 292 -16.28 0.36 -12.75
CA ALA A 292 -16.20 -0.80 -13.64
C ALA A 292 -15.14 -1.81 -13.18
N ALA A 293 -13.95 -1.32 -12.78
CA ALA A 293 -12.86 -2.17 -12.33
C ALA A 293 -13.17 -2.86 -10.98
N TRP A 294 -13.75 -2.15 -10.00
CA TRP A 294 -14.09 -2.73 -8.69
C TRP A 294 -15.23 -3.76 -8.75
N LYS A 295 -16.14 -3.63 -9.73
CA LYS A 295 -17.26 -4.57 -9.93
C LYS A 295 -16.88 -5.87 -10.64
N ASP A 296 -15.72 -5.94 -11.27
CA ASP A 296 -15.28 -7.13 -12.01
C ASP A 296 -14.12 -7.83 -11.31
N GLU A 297 -14.29 -9.11 -11.03
CA GLU A 297 -13.26 -9.98 -10.46
C GLU A 297 -12.55 -10.83 -11.54
N ASN A 298 -13.15 -11.05 -12.71
CA ASN A 298 -12.60 -11.94 -13.72
C ASN A 298 -11.23 -11.45 -14.20
N HIS A 299 -11.08 -10.16 -14.51
CA HIS A 299 -9.79 -9.61 -14.93
C HIS A 299 -8.72 -9.70 -13.82
N THR A 300 -9.12 -9.67 -12.56
CA THR A 300 -8.20 -9.81 -11.42
C THR A 300 -7.72 -11.25 -11.29
N ILE A 301 -8.60 -12.23 -11.46
CA ILE A 301 -8.27 -13.65 -11.49
C ILE A 301 -7.32 -13.96 -12.67
N GLU A 302 -7.61 -13.43 -13.86
CA GLU A 302 -6.76 -13.55 -15.05
C GLU A 302 -5.38 -12.92 -14.80
N ASN A 303 -5.33 -11.74 -14.17
CA ASN A 303 -4.09 -11.07 -13.81
C ASN A 303 -3.23 -11.91 -12.85
N ARG A 304 -3.86 -12.50 -11.82
CA ARG A 304 -3.16 -13.44 -10.90
C ARG A 304 -2.63 -14.66 -11.62
N ALA A 305 -3.38 -15.22 -12.55
CA ALA A 305 -2.93 -16.37 -13.35
C ALA A 305 -1.67 -16.04 -14.16
N LEU A 306 -1.59 -14.84 -14.74
CA LEU A 306 -0.39 -14.38 -15.45
C LEU A 306 0.82 -14.23 -14.49
N TYR A 307 0.62 -13.72 -13.27
CA TYR A 307 1.69 -13.65 -12.28
C TYR A 307 2.12 -15.03 -11.82
N ARG A 308 1.21 -15.98 -11.55
CA ARG A 308 1.56 -17.37 -11.22
C ARG A 308 2.45 -18.01 -12.29
N HIS A 309 2.10 -17.83 -13.55
CA HIS A 309 2.92 -18.35 -14.65
C HIS A 309 4.32 -17.75 -14.65
N LYS A 310 4.44 -16.42 -14.46
CA LYS A 310 5.74 -15.73 -14.39
C LYS A 310 6.56 -16.20 -13.19
N PHE A 311 5.95 -16.30 -12.01
CA PHE A 311 6.64 -16.77 -10.81
C PHE A 311 7.14 -18.21 -11.00
N GLY A 312 6.32 -19.12 -11.54
CA GLY A 312 6.74 -20.49 -11.82
C GLY A 312 8.01 -20.54 -12.68
N ALA A 313 8.02 -19.79 -13.78
CA ALA A 313 9.19 -19.76 -14.67
C ALA A 313 10.42 -19.11 -14.03
N VAL A 314 10.24 -17.98 -13.33
CA VAL A 314 11.35 -17.22 -12.76
C VAL A 314 11.94 -17.92 -11.54
N THR A 315 11.12 -18.50 -10.66
CA THR A 315 11.62 -19.24 -9.49
C THR A 315 12.35 -20.52 -9.88
N GLU A 316 11.93 -21.21 -10.95
CA GLU A 316 12.65 -22.36 -11.51
C GLU A 316 14.06 -21.95 -11.99
N ILE A 317 14.18 -20.82 -12.70
CA ILE A 317 15.46 -20.33 -13.21
C ILE A 317 16.34 -19.81 -12.07
N LEU A 318 15.85 -18.88 -11.27
CA LEU A 318 16.65 -18.19 -10.25
C LEU A 318 16.99 -19.13 -9.07
N GLY A 319 16.12 -20.08 -8.73
CA GLY A 319 16.37 -21.06 -7.66
C GLY A 319 17.59 -21.95 -7.89
N THR A 320 18.14 -21.96 -9.12
CA THR A 320 19.42 -22.64 -9.41
C THR A 320 20.66 -21.89 -8.95
N CYS A 321 20.55 -20.58 -8.68
CA CYS A 321 21.69 -19.71 -8.39
C CYS A 321 21.48 -18.69 -7.26
N MET A 322 20.27 -18.54 -6.75
CA MET A 322 19.93 -17.58 -5.70
C MET A 322 18.98 -18.19 -4.68
N ASP A 323 19.15 -17.80 -3.40
CA ASP A 323 18.22 -18.11 -2.33
C ASP A 323 17.23 -16.95 -2.16
N PHE A 324 15.94 -17.27 -2.10
CA PHE A 324 14.86 -16.32 -1.80
C PHE A 324 13.72 -17.03 -1.07
N PRO A 325 12.94 -16.31 -0.25
CA PRO A 325 11.75 -16.86 0.37
C PRO A 325 10.74 -17.32 -0.67
N GLU A 326 9.96 -18.35 -0.37
CA GLU A 326 8.85 -18.74 -1.22
C GLU A 326 7.88 -17.57 -1.40
N PRO A 327 7.60 -17.14 -2.64
CA PRO A 327 6.70 -16.01 -2.86
C PRO A 327 5.25 -16.43 -2.63
N HIS A 328 4.52 -15.69 -1.79
CA HIS A 328 3.09 -15.93 -1.54
C HIS A 328 2.21 -14.87 -2.20
N ALA A 329 2.67 -13.62 -2.21
CA ALA A 329 1.93 -12.50 -2.75
C ALA A 329 2.87 -11.40 -3.28
N SER A 330 2.30 -10.33 -3.81
CA SER A 330 2.97 -9.27 -4.56
C SER A 330 3.57 -9.76 -5.89
N PHE A 331 4.42 -8.99 -6.52
CA PHE A 331 5.15 -9.39 -7.73
C PHE A 331 6.66 -9.20 -7.57
N TYR A 332 7.15 -9.28 -6.34
CA TYR A 332 8.57 -9.18 -6.01
C TYR A 332 9.15 -10.56 -5.69
N LEU A 333 10.44 -10.73 -6.03
CA LEU A 333 11.32 -11.67 -5.39
C LEU A 333 12.34 -10.88 -4.58
N TRP A 334 12.67 -11.36 -3.39
CA TRP A 334 13.62 -10.72 -2.49
C TRP A 334 14.78 -11.66 -2.20
N PRO A 335 15.67 -11.89 -3.22
CA PRO A 335 16.77 -12.83 -3.10
C PRO A 335 17.88 -12.29 -2.22
N LYS A 336 18.59 -13.20 -1.55
CA LYS A 336 19.85 -12.93 -0.90
C LYS A 336 20.97 -12.91 -1.95
N THR A 337 21.73 -11.82 -1.98
CA THR A 337 22.93 -11.72 -2.83
C THR A 337 24.13 -12.36 -2.15
N SER A 338 25.06 -12.91 -2.95
CA SER A 338 26.30 -13.52 -2.46
C SER A 338 27.40 -12.51 -2.16
N ILE A 339 27.24 -11.27 -2.63
CA ILE A 339 28.12 -10.11 -2.41
C ILE A 339 27.27 -8.93 -1.92
N ASP A 340 27.91 -7.81 -1.61
CA ASP A 340 27.22 -6.56 -1.29
C ASP A 340 26.17 -6.23 -2.36
N ASP A 341 24.98 -5.78 -1.96
CA ASP A 341 23.86 -5.56 -2.87
C ASP A 341 24.10 -4.40 -3.85
N VAL A 342 24.89 -3.40 -3.45
CA VAL A 342 25.33 -2.30 -4.32
C VAL A 342 26.28 -2.82 -5.39
N ASP A 343 27.26 -3.61 -5.00
CA ASP A 343 28.22 -4.25 -5.94
C ASP A 343 27.48 -5.20 -6.90
N PHE A 344 26.50 -5.96 -6.38
CA PHE A 344 25.68 -6.83 -7.20
C PHE A 344 24.88 -6.04 -8.24
N ALA A 345 24.21 -4.96 -7.83
CA ALA A 345 23.45 -4.11 -8.73
C ALA A 345 24.28 -3.41 -9.80
N GLN A 346 25.57 -3.16 -9.53
CA GLN A 346 26.50 -2.59 -10.52
C GLN A 346 27.00 -3.64 -11.53
N GLN A 347 27.07 -4.91 -11.12
CA GLN A 347 27.54 -6.01 -11.98
C GLN A 347 26.40 -6.58 -12.84
N LEU A 348 25.14 -6.46 -12.39
CA LEU A 348 23.95 -6.93 -13.08
C LEU A 348 23.61 -6.03 -14.29
#